data_9d1973566d32ab3c69460688ef99018a
#
_entry.id   9d1973566d32ab3c69460688ef99018a
#
_cell.length_a   1.000
_cell.length_b   1.000
_cell.length_c   1.000
_cell.angle_alpha   90.00
_cell.angle_beta   90.00
_cell.angle_gamma   90.00
#
_symmetry.space_group_name_H-M   'P 1'
#
loop_
_entity.id
_entity.type
_entity.pdbx_description
1 polymer ?
#
loop_
_entity_poly.entity_id
_entity_poly.type
_entity_poly.pdbx_seq_one_letter_code
_entity_poly.pdbx_strand_id
1 'polypeptide(L)'
;MRPLRTPLIGLALAFALAACAADATPTPAAVCPDAPPTSTSAQATLEGAELATVRMGGAVDGEFAFELYGDDAPIATANFVALARCGYYDGIKFHRVLAGFVVQAGDPQTENNDGDFAGIGTGGPGYEFEIEPPADELGYAPYSVSMANDTRTNGSQFFIALSDLNDGLPRQYTVFGQVVTGMETVDAIAAVPVNDPRIGVPASPVVIESIIISGAEGPSASPGE
;
A
#
# COMPACT_ATOMS: atom_id res chain seq x y z
N MET A 1 44.42 52.33 -54.50
CA MET A 1 44.01 52.74 -53.16
C MET A 1 42.93 51.77 -52.70
N ARG A 2 43.22 50.86 -51.78
CA ARG A 2 42.28 49.92 -51.23
C ARG A 2 41.94 50.31 -49.77
N PRO A 3 40.69 50.36 -49.33
CA PRO A 3 40.39 50.67 -47.95
C PRO A 3 40.55 49.42 -47.06
N LEU A 4 41.20 49.64 -45.94
CA LEU A 4 41.28 48.68 -44.81
C LEU A 4 39.90 48.41 -44.18
N ARG A 5 39.55 47.18 -44.09
CA ARG A 5 38.38 46.70 -43.26
C ARG A 5 38.87 46.24 -41.89
N THR A 6 38.45 46.93 -40.85
CA THR A 6 38.65 46.54 -39.45
C THR A 6 37.62 45.47 -39.06
N PRO A 7 37.98 44.38 -38.39
CA PRO A 7 37.01 43.43 -37.86
C PRO A 7 36.48 43.91 -36.50
N LEU A 8 35.17 43.97 -36.35
CA LEU A 8 34.48 44.10 -35.07
C LEU A 8 34.55 42.75 -34.32
N ILE A 9 35.23 42.72 -33.17
CA ILE A 9 35.24 41.61 -32.25
C ILE A 9 33.98 41.72 -31.38
N GLY A 10 32.99 40.87 -31.65
CA GLY A 10 31.81 40.70 -30.80
C GLY A 10 32.15 39.90 -29.57
N LEU A 11 32.06 40.53 -28.37
CA LEU A 11 32.21 39.90 -27.09
C LEU A 11 30.88 39.19 -26.73
N ALA A 12 30.82 37.85 -26.88
CA ALA A 12 29.69 37.04 -26.43
C ALA A 12 29.81 36.81 -24.93
N LEU A 13 28.93 37.44 -24.17
CA LEU A 13 28.80 37.23 -22.72
C LEU A 13 27.96 35.95 -22.48
N ALA A 14 28.63 34.85 -22.14
CA ALA A 14 27.97 33.62 -21.76
C ALA A 14 27.46 33.72 -20.28
N PHE A 15 26.15 33.83 -20.12
CA PHE A 15 25.52 33.68 -18.81
C PHE A 15 25.47 32.17 -18.46
N ALA A 16 26.30 31.76 -17.52
CA ALA A 16 26.18 30.43 -16.89
C ALA A 16 25.06 30.48 -15.85
N LEU A 17 23.90 29.88 -16.16
CA LEU A 17 22.90 29.56 -15.15
C LEU A 17 23.44 28.39 -14.30
N ALA A 18 23.87 28.70 -13.09
CA ALA A 18 24.11 27.68 -12.07
C ALA A 18 22.74 27.20 -11.58
N ALA A 19 22.28 26.06 -12.06
CA ALA A 19 21.16 25.32 -11.45
C ALA A 19 21.62 24.77 -10.11
N CYS A 20 21.15 25.37 -9.01
CA CYS A 20 21.24 24.74 -7.69
C CYS A 20 20.36 23.50 -7.71
N ALA A 21 20.94 22.33 -7.97
CA ALA A 21 20.32 21.07 -7.58
C ALA A 21 20.26 21.07 -6.04
N ALA A 22 19.07 21.22 -5.48
CA ALA A 22 18.86 20.95 -4.07
C ALA A 22 19.10 19.45 -3.86
N ASP A 23 20.23 19.08 -3.24
CA ASP A 23 20.44 17.75 -2.71
C ASP A 23 19.32 17.48 -1.71
N ALA A 24 18.32 16.71 -2.14
CA ALA A 24 17.33 16.16 -1.23
C ALA A 24 18.07 15.16 -0.36
N THR A 25 18.40 15.58 0.85
CA THR A 25 18.90 14.66 1.89
C THR A 25 17.86 13.55 2.03
N PRO A 26 18.22 12.26 1.86
CA PRO A 26 17.26 11.18 2.04
C PRO A 26 16.69 11.27 3.46
N THR A 27 15.37 11.40 3.55
CA THR A 27 14.69 11.30 4.84
C THR A 27 15.02 9.92 5.40
N PRO A 28 15.52 9.79 6.65
CA PRO A 28 15.78 8.50 7.22
C PRO A 28 14.50 7.67 7.19
N ALA A 29 14.59 6.40 6.78
CA ALA A 29 13.45 5.49 6.78
C ALA A 29 12.80 5.51 8.17
N ALA A 30 11.48 5.66 8.21
CA ALA A 30 10.75 5.66 9.46
C ALA A 30 10.95 4.30 10.16
N VAL A 31 11.21 4.32 11.46
CA VAL A 31 11.30 3.08 12.25
C VAL A 31 9.90 2.49 12.37
N CYS A 32 9.77 1.21 12.07
CA CYS A 32 8.49 0.52 12.23
C CYS A 32 8.07 0.48 13.71
N PRO A 33 6.77 0.62 13.99
CA PRO A 33 6.27 0.55 15.36
C PRO A 33 6.48 -0.84 15.96
N ASP A 34 6.78 -0.88 17.25
CA ASP A 34 6.92 -2.10 18.06
C ASP A 34 5.70 -2.37 18.96
N ALA A 35 4.68 -1.50 18.87
CA ALA A 35 3.42 -1.60 19.58
C ALA A 35 2.27 -1.01 18.75
N PRO A 36 1.01 -1.45 18.99
CA PRO A 36 -0.14 -0.92 18.29
C PRO A 36 -0.38 0.55 18.62
N PRO A 37 -1.01 1.33 17.70
CA PRO A 37 -1.42 2.69 18.01
C PRO A 37 -2.39 2.75 19.19
N THR A 38 -2.27 3.79 19.99
CA THR A 38 -3.30 4.20 20.96
C THR A 38 -4.28 5.16 20.29
N SER A 39 -5.45 5.39 20.88
CA SER A 39 -6.42 6.36 20.34
C SER A 39 -5.81 7.76 20.15
N THR A 40 -4.87 8.17 21.00
CA THR A 40 -4.19 9.47 20.87
C THR A 40 -3.15 9.48 19.76
N SER A 41 -2.34 8.41 19.62
CA SER A 41 -1.33 8.34 18.56
C SER A 41 -1.95 8.07 17.18
N ALA A 42 -3.11 7.43 17.12
CA ALA A 42 -3.83 7.17 15.89
C ALA A 42 -4.19 8.48 15.17
N GLN A 43 -4.75 9.46 15.86
CA GLN A 43 -5.08 10.76 15.26
C GLN A 43 -3.86 11.43 14.61
N ALA A 44 -2.72 11.46 15.29
CA ALA A 44 -1.50 12.06 14.75
C ALA A 44 -0.96 11.26 13.53
N THR A 45 -1.11 9.93 13.55
CA THR A 45 -0.69 9.06 12.44
C THR A 45 -1.56 9.26 11.21
N LEU A 46 -2.86 9.52 11.40
CA LEU A 46 -3.84 9.70 10.34
C LEU A 46 -3.85 11.11 9.73
N GLU A 47 -3.14 12.06 10.31
CA GLU A 47 -3.06 13.41 9.74
C GLU A 47 -2.51 13.34 8.30
N GLY A 48 -3.32 13.82 7.32
CA GLY A 48 -3.00 13.76 5.90
C GLY A 48 -2.92 12.35 5.29
N ALA A 49 -3.51 11.34 5.95
CA ALA A 49 -3.57 9.97 5.45
C ALA A 49 -5.01 9.65 5.02
N GLU A 50 -5.33 9.88 3.76
CA GLU A 50 -6.67 9.66 3.20
C GLU A 50 -6.68 8.57 2.13
N LEU A 51 -5.52 8.34 1.48
CA LEU A 51 -5.38 7.38 0.40
C LEU A 51 -4.11 6.54 0.57
N ALA A 52 -4.23 5.23 0.32
CA ALA A 52 -3.11 4.31 0.22
C ALA A 52 -2.98 3.82 -1.23
N THR A 53 -1.87 4.11 -1.88
CA THR A 53 -1.54 3.59 -3.22
C THR A 53 -0.58 2.43 -3.09
N VAL A 54 -1.00 1.26 -3.56
CA VAL A 54 -0.23 0.00 -3.54
C VAL A 54 0.33 -0.26 -4.93
N ARG A 55 1.65 -0.33 -5.04
CA ARG A 55 2.34 -0.73 -6.27
C ARG A 55 2.65 -2.22 -6.22
N MET A 56 2.32 -2.89 -7.31
CA MET A 56 2.46 -4.33 -7.46
C MET A 56 3.63 -4.69 -8.36
N GLY A 57 4.20 -5.87 -8.12
CA GLY A 57 5.23 -6.49 -8.93
C GLY A 57 5.16 -8.02 -8.91
N GLY A 58 6.12 -8.67 -9.57
CA GLY A 58 6.13 -10.11 -9.71
C GLY A 58 5.17 -10.61 -10.78
N ALA A 59 4.20 -11.45 -10.42
CA ALA A 59 3.23 -12.01 -11.38
C ALA A 59 2.15 -11.01 -11.83
N VAL A 60 2.00 -9.88 -11.14
CA VAL A 60 1.05 -8.81 -11.47
C VAL A 60 1.77 -7.49 -11.38
N ASP A 61 1.80 -6.75 -12.48
CA ASP A 61 2.27 -5.37 -12.53
C ASP A 61 1.08 -4.41 -12.46
N GLY A 62 1.30 -3.22 -11.93
CA GLY A 62 0.29 -2.17 -11.85
C GLY A 62 0.17 -1.58 -10.46
N GLU A 63 -0.86 -0.79 -10.26
CA GLU A 63 -1.16 -0.19 -8.97
C GLU A 63 -2.67 -0.13 -8.74
N PHE A 64 -3.05 -0.08 -7.49
CA PHE A 64 -4.40 0.24 -7.06
C PHE A 64 -4.33 1.17 -5.85
N ALA A 65 -5.38 1.96 -5.66
CA ALA A 65 -5.46 2.80 -4.48
C ALA A 65 -6.80 2.64 -3.78
N PHE A 66 -6.76 2.76 -2.45
CA PHE A 66 -7.96 2.69 -1.61
C PHE A 66 -8.02 3.85 -0.61
N GLU A 67 -9.23 4.36 -0.41
CA GLU A 67 -9.53 5.30 0.65
C GLU A 67 -9.34 4.65 2.02
N LEU A 68 -8.88 5.44 2.98
CA LEU A 68 -8.62 5.03 4.36
C LEU A 68 -9.74 5.52 5.28
N TYR A 69 -10.35 4.61 6.03
CA TYR A 69 -11.48 4.89 6.92
C TYR A 69 -11.01 5.18 8.36
N GLY A 70 -10.23 6.28 8.49
CA GLY A 70 -9.66 6.66 9.78
C GLY A 70 -10.67 7.04 10.85
N ASP A 71 -11.85 7.52 10.47
CA ASP A 71 -12.93 7.87 11.40
C ASP A 71 -13.69 6.63 11.91
N ASP A 72 -13.83 5.60 11.06
CA ASP A 72 -14.60 4.39 11.37
C ASP A 72 -13.75 3.31 12.07
N ALA A 73 -12.48 3.20 11.69
CA ALA A 73 -11.53 2.21 12.21
C ALA A 73 -10.17 2.89 12.55
N PRO A 74 -10.12 3.80 13.53
CA PRO A 74 -8.96 4.64 13.77
C PRO A 74 -7.69 3.84 14.13
N ILE A 75 -7.79 2.79 14.92
CA ILE A 75 -6.63 2.01 15.34
C ILE A 75 -6.10 1.15 14.19
N ALA A 76 -6.97 0.45 13.49
CA ALA A 76 -6.59 -0.40 12.35
C ALA A 76 -6.00 0.42 11.22
N THR A 77 -6.64 1.54 10.86
CA THR A 77 -6.17 2.45 9.83
C THR A 77 -4.82 3.06 10.21
N ALA A 78 -4.66 3.56 11.43
CA ALA A 78 -3.39 4.13 11.90
C ALA A 78 -2.28 3.07 11.96
N ASN A 79 -2.60 1.84 12.36
CA ASN A 79 -1.65 0.73 12.33
C ASN A 79 -1.16 0.46 10.90
N PHE A 80 -2.09 0.32 9.95
CA PHE A 80 -1.75 0.13 8.55
C PHE A 80 -0.89 1.28 8.00
N VAL A 81 -1.28 2.53 8.26
CA VAL A 81 -0.55 3.74 7.82
C VAL A 81 0.87 3.78 8.39
N ALA A 82 1.04 3.48 9.69
CA ALA A 82 2.35 3.49 10.33
C ALA A 82 3.26 2.40 9.74
N LEU A 83 2.75 1.20 9.52
CA LEU A 83 3.45 0.09 8.90
C LEU A 83 3.79 0.39 7.42
N ALA A 84 2.87 0.98 6.66
CA ALA A 84 3.14 1.38 5.28
C ALA A 84 4.24 2.44 5.19
N ARG A 85 4.19 3.48 6.03
CA ARG A 85 5.18 4.57 6.05
C ARG A 85 6.59 4.11 6.42
N CYS A 86 6.74 3.03 7.16
CA CYS A 86 8.06 2.48 7.49
C CYS A 86 8.56 1.43 6.49
N GLY A 87 7.78 1.12 5.42
CA GLY A 87 8.14 0.12 4.42
C GLY A 87 7.93 -1.33 4.87
N TYR A 88 7.15 -1.55 5.94
CA TYR A 88 6.88 -2.90 6.45
C TYR A 88 6.30 -3.85 5.40
N TYR A 89 5.48 -3.33 4.49
CA TYR A 89 4.82 -4.13 3.47
C TYR A 89 5.67 -4.37 2.21
N ASP A 90 6.81 -3.71 2.07
CA ASP A 90 7.66 -3.80 0.89
C ASP A 90 8.25 -5.21 0.76
N GLY A 91 8.02 -5.88 -0.36
CA GLY A 91 8.42 -7.27 -0.59
C GLY A 91 7.45 -8.33 -0.07
N ILE A 92 6.47 -7.96 0.76
CA ILE A 92 5.41 -8.87 1.23
C ILE A 92 4.53 -9.30 0.06
N LYS A 93 4.09 -10.56 0.08
CA LYS A 93 3.33 -11.17 -1.02
C LYS A 93 1.86 -11.38 -0.65
N PHE A 94 1.00 -11.31 -1.66
CA PHE A 94 -0.34 -11.87 -1.55
C PHE A 94 -0.20 -13.38 -1.48
N HIS A 95 -0.43 -13.95 -0.32
CA HIS A 95 -0.20 -15.37 -0.03
C HIS A 95 -1.46 -16.22 -0.16
N ARG A 96 -2.63 -15.58 -0.26
CA ARG A 96 -3.91 -16.28 -0.42
C ARG A 96 -4.79 -15.55 -1.44
N VAL A 97 -5.18 -16.26 -2.48
CA VAL A 97 -6.06 -15.81 -3.55
C VAL A 97 -7.18 -16.82 -3.72
N LEU A 98 -8.38 -16.45 -3.34
CA LEU A 98 -9.59 -17.26 -3.50
C LEU A 98 -10.56 -16.51 -4.41
N ALA A 99 -10.59 -16.91 -5.68
CA ALA A 99 -11.40 -16.26 -6.71
C ALA A 99 -12.87 -16.14 -6.30
N GLY A 100 -13.45 -14.93 -6.45
CA GLY A 100 -14.82 -14.63 -6.05
C GLY A 100 -15.02 -14.50 -4.54
N PHE A 101 -13.96 -14.60 -3.73
CA PHE A 101 -14.00 -14.42 -2.28
C PHE A 101 -13.06 -13.31 -1.83
N VAL A 102 -11.76 -13.58 -1.63
CA VAL A 102 -10.78 -12.57 -1.17
C VAL A 102 -9.41 -12.76 -1.80
N VAL A 103 -8.60 -11.69 -1.80
CA VAL A 103 -7.15 -11.72 -1.91
C VAL A 103 -6.55 -11.18 -0.62
N GLN A 104 -5.56 -11.87 -0.05
CA GLN A 104 -5.02 -11.57 1.30
C GLN A 104 -3.50 -11.45 1.27
N ALA A 105 -2.99 -10.42 1.96
CA ALA A 105 -1.57 -10.10 2.11
C ALA A 105 -1.24 -9.63 3.55
N GLY A 106 0.00 -9.17 3.76
CA GLY A 106 0.40 -8.52 5.01
C GLY A 106 1.09 -9.43 6.02
N ASP A 107 1.41 -10.67 5.64
CA ASP A 107 2.21 -11.58 6.46
C ASP A 107 3.70 -11.40 6.14
N PRO A 108 4.54 -10.93 7.09
CA PRO A 108 5.97 -10.69 6.85
C PRO A 108 6.77 -11.98 6.55
N GLN A 109 6.25 -13.15 6.92
CA GLN A 109 6.91 -14.43 6.61
C GLN A 109 6.97 -14.69 5.10
N THR A 110 6.19 -13.96 4.30
CA THR A 110 6.17 -14.08 2.84
C THR A 110 7.31 -13.34 2.15
N GLU A 111 7.92 -12.34 2.79
CA GLU A 111 8.94 -11.47 2.18
C GLU A 111 10.12 -12.29 1.62
N ASN A 112 10.71 -13.11 2.46
CA ASN A 112 11.91 -13.92 2.12
C ASN A 112 11.58 -15.37 1.76
N ASN A 113 10.34 -15.67 1.41
CA ASN A 113 9.88 -17.03 1.17
C ASN A 113 9.40 -17.20 -0.28
N ASP A 114 10.14 -17.96 -1.08
CA ASP A 114 9.89 -18.16 -2.51
C ASP A 114 9.17 -19.49 -2.83
N GLY A 115 8.57 -20.16 -1.84
CA GLY A 115 7.84 -21.40 -2.15
C GLY A 115 7.45 -22.33 -1.01
N ASP A 116 7.99 -22.13 0.20
CA ASP A 116 7.51 -22.87 1.36
C ASP A 116 6.47 -22.04 2.10
N PHE A 117 5.19 -22.40 1.92
CA PHE A 117 4.07 -21.71 2.52
C PHE A 117 3.58 -22.36 3.83
N ALA A 118 4.37 -23.27 4.41
CA ALA A 118 4.06 -23.84 5.71
C ALA A 118 4.12 -22.75 6.80
N GLY A 119 2.97 -22.50 7.46
CA GLY A 119 2.85 -21.48 8.50
C GLY A 119 2.55 -20.06 8.02
N ILE A 120 2.53 -19.79 6.72
CA ILE A 120 2.10 -18.50 6.19
C ILE A 120 0.63 -18.26 6.52
N GLY A 121 0.31 -17.01 6.85
CA GLY A 121 -1.00 -16.60 7.36
C GLY A 121 -1.05 -16.48 8.88
N THR A 122 0.09 -16.74 9.57
CA THR A 122 0.18 -16.64 11.03
C THR A 122 1.12 -15.52 11.50
N GLY A 123 1.84 -14.88 10.59
CA GLY A 123 2.77 -13.79 10.88
C GLY A 123 2.08 -12.44 11.09
N GLY A 124 2.78 -11.53 11.77
CA GLY A 124 2.31 -10.18 12.08
C GLY A 124 3.44 -9.26 12.50
N PRO A 125 3.15 -8.03 12.92
CA PRO A 125 4.14 -7.00 13.22
C PRO A 125 4.85 -7.18 14.57
N GLY A 126 4.61 -8.29 15.26
CA GLY A 126 5.16 -8.55 16.59
C GLY A 126 4.25 -8.12 17.74
N TYR A 127 3.08 -7.57 17.43
CA TYR A 127 2.04 -7.17 18.37
C TYR A 127 0.65 -7.39 17.74
N GLU A 128 -0.37 -7.30 18.56
CA GLU A 128 -1.78 -7.42 18.18
C GLU A 128 -2.60 -6.30 18.82
N PHE A 129 -3.77 -6.01 18.26
CA PHE A 129 -4.72 -5.04 18.81
C PHE A 129 -6.16 -5.51 18.64
N GLU A 130 -7.06 -4.90 19.40
CA GLU A 130 -8.47 -5.29 19.42
C GLU A 130 -9.15 -5.05 18.07
N ILE A 131 -10.14 -5.87 17.75
CA ILE A 131 -10.99 -5.71 16.57
C ILE A 131 -11.86 -4.48 16.76
N GLU A 132 -11.89 -3.60 15.76
CA GLU A 132 -12.87 -2.54 15.61
C GLU A 132 -13.98 -3.08 14.68
N PRO A 133 -15.14 -3.50 15.22
CA PRO A 133 -16.22 -4.01 14.38
C PRO A 133 -16.64 -2.94 13.37
N PRO A 134 -16.92 -3.31 12.10
CA PRO A 134 -17.35 -2.32 11.12
C PRO A 134 -18.64 -1.65 11.56
N ALA A 135 -18.75 -0.33 11.34
CA ALA A 135 -19.98 0.43 11.54
C ALA A 135 -21.14 -0.20 10.75
N ASP A 136 -22.40 0.06 11.16
CA ASP A 136 -23.57 -0.59 10.54
C ASP A 136 -23.69 -0.30 9.04
N GLU A 137 -23.23 0.88 8.60
CA GLU A 137 -23.19 1.32 7.20
C GLU A 137 -22.08 0.67 6.39
N LEU A 138 -21.01 0.22 7.07
CA LEU A 138 -19.87 -0.43 6.45
C LEU A 138 -20.06 -1.94 6.42
N GLY A 139 -19.92 -2.50 5.23
CA GLY A 139 -19.99 -3.94 5.02
C GLY A 139 -18.79 -4.43 4.21
N TYR A 140 -18.85 -5.71 3.90
CA TYR A 140 -17.85 -6.36 3.06
C TYR A 140 -18.29 -6.29 1.59
N ALA A 141 -18.51 -5.07 1.09
CA ALA A 141 -18.80 -4.82 -0.32
C ALA A 141 -17.62 -5.25 -1.20
N PRO A 142 -17.83 -5.48 -2.52
CA PRO A 142 -16.72 -5.72 -3.43
C PRO A 142 -15.66 -4.61 -3.32
N TYR A 143 -14.40 -5.02 -3.27
CA TYR A 143 -13.21 -4.17 -3.12
C TYR A 143 -13.10 -3.45 -1.75
N SER A 144 -13.91 -3.79 -0.74
CA SER A 144 -13.62 -3.35 0.64
C SER A 144 -12.31 -3.95 1.13
N VAL A 145 -11.56 -3.16 1.92
CA VAL A 145 -10.29 -3.56 2.52
C VAL A 145 -10.50 -3.77 4.01
N SER A 146 -10.21 -4.98 4.49
CA SER A 146 -10.46 -5.38 5.87
C SER A 146 -9.24 -6.02 6.50
N MET A 147 -9.08 -5.86 7.82
CA MET A 147 -8.06 -6.58 8.57
C MET A 147 -8.39 -8.07 8.63
N ALA A 148 -7.43 -8.90 8.28
CA ALA A 148 -7.49 -10.32 8.59
C ALA A 148 -7.13 -10.53 10.06
N ASN A 149 -7.82 -11.46 10.74
CA ASN A 149 -7.62 -11.70 12.16
C ASN A 149 -7.79 -13.19 12.52
N ASP A 150 -7.41 -13.54 13.74
CA ASP A 150 -7.55 -14.87 14.31
C ASP A 150 -8.89 -15.06 15.06
N THR A 151 -9.88 -14.20 14.81
CA THR A 151 -11.18 -14.09 15.50
C THR A 151 -11.17 -13.27 16.80
N ARG A 152 -10.03 -12.81 17.28
CA ARG A 152 -9.87 -12.03 18.52
C ARG A 152 -9.12 -10.73 18.35
N THR A 153 -8.04 -10.75 17.57
CA THR A 153 -7.14 -9.61 17.43
C THR A 153 -6.71 -9.41 15.97
N ASN A 154 -6.43 -8.15 15.63
CA ASN A 154 -5.83 -7.75 14.36
C ASN A 154 -4.30 -7.66 14.50
N GLY A 155 -3.59 -7.73 13.36
CA GLY A 155 -2.15 -7.51 13.26
C GLY A 155 -1.80 -6.66 12.03
N SER A 156 -1.00 -7.21 11.10
CA SER A 156 -0.64 -6.54 9.84
C SER A 156 -1.36 -7.08 8.62
N GLN A 157 -1.99 -8.26 8.72
CA GLN A 157 -2.60 -8.89 7.57
C GLN A 157 -3.93 -8.23 7.20
N PHE A 158 -4.17 -8.09 5.91
CA PHE A 158 -5.40 -7.54 5.36
C PHE A 158 -5.88 -8.34 4.15
N PHE A 159 -7.16 -8.22 3.83
CA PHE A 159 -7.74 -8.78 2.62
C PHE A 159 -8.60 -7.76 1.89
N ILE A 160 -8.74 -7.97 0.58
CA ILE A 160 -9.66 -7.24 -0.29
C ILE A 160 -10.78 -8.21 -0.69
N ALA A 161 -12.03 -7.81 -0.48
CA ALA A 161 -13.19 -8.59 -0.88
C ALA A 161 -13.35 -8.55 -2.41
N LEU A 162 -13.59 -9.70 -3.04
CA LEU A 162 -13.78 -9.80 -4.50
C LEU A 162 -15.25 -9.86 -4.90
N SER A 163 -16.14 -9.98 -3.94
CA SER A 163 -17.59 -9.99 -4.12
C SER A 163 -18.27 -9.42 -2.89
N ASP A 164 -19.59 -9.29 -2.92
CA ASP A 164 -20.35 -8.97 -1.72
C ASP A 164 -20.31 -10.15 -0.74
N LEU A 165 -19.71 -9.94 0.43
CA LEU A 165 -19.52 -10.96 1.46
C LEU A 165 -20.36 -10.70 2.71
N ASN A 166 -21.30 -9.74 2.67
CA ASN A 166 -22.10 -9.35 3.84
C ASN A 166 -22.92 -10.50 4.43
N ASP A 167 -23.44 -11.39 3.59
CA ASP A 167 -24.21 -12.56 4.02
C ASP A 167 -23.31 -13.76 4.40
N GLY A 168 -22.01 -13.74 4.03
CA GLY A 168 -21.08 -14.86 4.17
C GLY A 168 -20.04 -14.71 5.26
N LEU A 169 -19.72 -13.48 5.66
CA LEU A 169 -18.73 -13.20 6.70
C LEU A 169 -19.38 -12.64 7.96
N PRO A 170 -18.98 -13.15 9.15
CA PRO A 170 -19.39 -12.53 10.40
C PRO A 170 -18.80 -11.11 10.53
N ARG A 171 -19.52 -10.22 11.20
CA ARG A 171 -19.09 -8.82 11.41
C ARG A 171 -17.99 -8.72 12.49
N GLN A 172 -16.87 -9.35 12.23
CA GLN A 172 -15.70 -9.40 13.13
C GLN A 172 -14.39 -9.00 12.43
N TYR A 173 -14.45 -8.64 11.13
CA TYR A 173 -13.30 -8.15 10.39
C TYR A 173 -13.40 -6.64 10.27
N THR A 174 -12.42 -5.92 10.82
CA THR A 174 -12.38 -4.47 10.78
C THR A 174 -12.26 -3.99 9.34
N VAL A 175 -13.28 -3.31 8.81
CA VAL A 175 -13.24 -2.64 7.50
C VAL A 175 -12.54 -1.31 7.71
N PHE A 176 -11.42 -1.08 7.01
CA PHE A 176 -10.61 0.12 7.18
C PHE A 176 -10.33 0.87 5.86
N GLY A 177 -10.94 0.45 4.75
CA GLY A 177 -10.83 1.13 3.49
C GLY A 177 -11.65 0.53 2.37
N GLN A 178 -11.64 1.21 1.21
CA GLN A 178 -12.31 0.81 -0.03
C GLN A 178 -11.42 1.15 -1.23
N VAL A 179 -11.19 0.19 -2.11
CA VAL A 179 -10.47 0.45 -3.37
C VAL A 179 -11.30 1.39 -4.23
N VAL A 180 -10.67 2.47 -4.68
CA VAL A 180 -11.30 3.55 -5.47
C VAL A 180 -10.71 3.68 -6.87
N THR A 181 -9.47 3.21 -7.08
CA THR A 181 -8.84 3.15 -8.41
C THR A 181 -8.02 1.88 -8.57
N GLY A 182 -7.79 1.44 -9.81
CA GLY A 182 -6.98 0.26 -10.10
C GLY A 182 -7.67 -1.07 -9.76
N MET A 183 -9.01 -1.14 -9.81
CA MET A 183 -9.77 -2.38 -9.62
C MET A 183 -9.30 -3.49 -10.56
N GLU A 184 -8.88 -3.13 -11.77
CA GLU A 184 -8.31 -4.06 -12.76
C GLU A 184 -7.03 -4.73 -12.27
N THR A 185 -6.23 -4.04 -11.44
CA THR A 185 -5.04 -4.64 -10.81
C THR A 185 -5.46 -5.65 -9.73
N VAL A 186 -6.47 -5.33 -8.92
CA VAL A 186 -7.04 -6.27 -7.94
C VAL A 186 -7.64 -7.50 -8.64
N ASP A 187 -8.34 -7.30 -9.76
CA ASP A 187 -8.88 -8.39 -10.57
C ASP A 187 -7.78 -9.25 -11.20
N ALA A 188 -6.66 -8.63 -11.61
CA ALA A 188 -5.49 -9.36 -12.08
C ALA A 188 -4.86 -10.22 -10.96
N ILE A 189 -4.78 -9.71 -9.73
CA ILE A 189 -4.37 -10.51 -8.56
C ILE A 189 -5.32 -11.69 -8.35
N ALA A 190 -6.63 -11.45 -8.43
CA ALA A 190 -7.66 -12.49 -8.26
C ALA A 190 -7.62 -13.57 -9.34
N ALA A 191 -7.06 -13.26 -10.51
CA ALA A 191 -6.98 -14.15 -11.67
C ALA A 191 -5.68 -14.96 -11.77
N VAL A 192 -4.70 -14.75 -10.86
CA VAL A 192 -3.43 -15.51 -10.92
C VAL A 192 -3.68 -17.02 -10.72
N PRO A 193 -2.95 -17.89 -11.40
CA PRO A 193 -2.98 -19.31 -11.13
C PRO A 193 -2.58 -19.61 -9.67
N VAL A 194 -3.32 -20.51 -9.03
CA VAL A 194 -3.04 -20.98 -7.67
C VAL A 194 -2.72 -22.48 -7.65
N ASN A 195 -1.86 -22.91 -6.73
CA ASN A 195 -1.43 -24.31 -6.63
C ASN A 195 -2.56 -25.24 -6.16
N ASP A 196 -3.40 -24.79 -5.23
CA ASP A 196 -4.62 -25.48 -4.76
C ASP A 196 -5.73 -24.45 -4.57
N PRO A 197 -6.83 -24.53 -5.36
CA PRO A 197 -7.94 -23.57 -5.26
C PRO A 197 -8.62 -23.49 -3.89
N ARG A 198 -8.44 -24.49 -3.02
CA ARG A 198 -9.02 -24.50 -1.66
C ARG A 198 -8.16 -23.71 -0.67
N ILE A 199 -6.85 -23.62 -0.92
CA ILE A 199 -5.88 -22.92 -0.08
C ILE A 199 -5.64 -21.53 -0.63
N GLY A 200 -5.51 -21.42 -1.98
CA GLY A 200 -5.37 -20.16 -2.68
C GLY A 200 -3.93 -19.63 -2.76
N VAL A 201 -2.92 -20.49 -2.61
CA VAL A 201 -1.51 -20.06 -2.73
C VAL A 201 -1.19 -19.78 -4.20
N PRO A 202 -0.78 -18.54 -4.58
CA PRO A 202 -0.36 -18.21 -5.94
C PRO A 202 0.78 -19.10 -6.43
N ALA A 203 0.70 -19.54 -7.69
CA ALA A 203 1.74 -20.35 -8.32
C ALA A 203 3.02 -19.55 -8.64
N SER A 204 2.91 -18.23 -8.71
CA SER A 204 4.02 -17.28 -8.85
C SER A 204 3.85 -16.14 -7.88
N PRO A 205 4.94 -15.54 -7.34
CA PRO A 205 4.86 -14.46 -6.36
C PRO A 205 4.09 -13.26 -6.90
N VAL A 206 3.12 -12.78 -6.12
CA VAL A 206 2.38 -11.51 -6.32
C VAL A 206 2.86 -10.58 -5.23
N VAL A 207 3.70 -9.61 -5.56
CA VAL A 207 4.51 -8.85 -4.60
C VAL A 207 3.96 -7.43 -4.43
N ILE A 208 3.89 -6.96 -3.19
CA ILE A 208 3.74 -5.54 -2.88
C ILE A 208 5.14 -4.91 -3.00
N GLU A 209 5.36 -4.06 -4.01
CA GLU A 209 6.65 -3.34 -4.15
C GLU A 209 6.76 -2.18 -3.17
N SER A 210 5.66 -1.45 -2.98
CA SER A 210 5.59 -0.35 -2.02
C SER A 210 4.15 0.06 -1.75
N ILE A 211 3.93 0.72 -0.60
CA ILE A 211 2.66 1.39 -0.28
C ILE A 211 2.96 2.85 0.04
N ILE A 212 2.31 3.77 -0.69
CA ILE A 212 2.45 5.22 -0.49
C ILE A 212 1.17 5.76 0.14
N ILE A 213 1.33 6.46 1.26
CA ILE A 213 0.23 7.14 1.96
C ILE A 213 0.21 8.61 1.57
N SER A 214 -0.95 9.11 1.14
CA SER A 214 -1.14 10.50 0.72
C SER A 214 -2.50 11.05 1.17
N GLY A 215 -2.69 12.38 1.08
CA GLY A 215 -4.00 13.01 1.19
C GLY A 215 -4.90 12.69 -0.03
N ALA A 216 -6.14 13.16 0.00
CA ALA A 216 -7.19 12.86 -1.01
C ALA A 216 -6.79 13.17 -2.47
N GLU A 217 -5.84 14.07 -2.68
CA GLU A 217 -5.37 14.41 -4.05
C GLU A 217 -4.37 13.40 -4.64
N GLY A 218 -4.03 12.35 -3.89
CA GLY A 218 -3.03 11.35 -4.32
C GLY A 218 -1.59 11.90 -4.38
N PRO A 219 -0.60 11.07 -4.75
CA PRO A 219 0.75 11.55 -5.00
C PRO A 219 0.69 12.53 -6.18
N SER A 220 1.11 13.78 -5.93
CA SER A 220 1.21 14.79 -6.97
C SER A 220 2.06 14.23 -8.12
N ALA A 221 1.46 14.05 -9.28
CA ALA A 221 2.22 13.71 -10.48
C ALA A 221 3.32 14.79 -10.64
N SER A 222 4.57 14.37 -10.57
CA SER A 222 5.69 15.24 -10.89
C SER A 222 5.44 15.79 -12.30
N PRO A 223 5.49 17.11 -12.54
CA PRO A 223 5.34 17.63 -13.88
C PRO A 223 6.49 17.06 -14.71
N GLY A 224 6.16 16.07 -15.55
CA GLY A 224 7.08 15.53 -16.52
C GLY A 224 7.37 16.60 -17.57
N GLU A 225 8.61 16.92 -17.73
CA GLU A 225 9.14 17.53 -18.94
C GLU A 225 9.47 16.46 -19.96
#